data_e0eec61178e85574d66907ec8e111c64
#
_entry.id   e0eec61178e85574d66907ec8e111c64
#
_cell.length_a   1.000
_cell.length_b   1.000
_cell.length_c   1.000
_cell.angle_alpha   90.00
_cell.angle_beta   90.00
_cell.angle_gamma   90.00
#
_symmetry.space_group_name_H-M   'P 1'
#
loop_
_entity.id
_entity.type
_entity.pdbx_description
1 polymer ?
#
loop_
_entity_poly.entity_id
_entity_poly.type
_entity_poly.pdbx_seq_one_letter_code
_entity_poly.pdbx_strand_id
1 'polypeptide(L)'
;MSSLLEIPTPVLGTTDTTVRFAQGDGDCFAFRGLEKNIWMEAQDASLGKSDAMPAKHRLESCKRGLAAFLRPAHKISAATFVLCLLHTSTQAAPPNAIVPGTGVQLTQVGDDFEDEGWEYQPLNPKSSEDIDEQQRLPAGKSVNGRWYEGIKRGHPDVVKRVPTPEGGLEGSTGAMLMKSLQTGIPNRPSGTMHQDDFIANVQYRLGGPVSVAQTPSVTTRVFLPPIAEWEKRSGPQFAFRAAIETTIQETKTNFLFPVTRDKEEIYWPGMFICLESKHQTKKEHDYAYIRIRSDRRGIDFKGPAIETTGWWTLGMSFTPDGMVHYYAKPGIDELTQDDYITSQYPYGYRCERFRTFFYNVVNSDDGKTWSTSWIVDDPKMYVIQGQRAAQRPAPTGTRR
;
A
#
# COMPACT_ATOMS: atom_id res chain seq x y z
N MET A 1 46.30 -16.64 58.25
CA MET A 1 47.54 -16.64 57.46
C MET A 1 47.16 -16.41 56.02
N SER A 2 47.47 -15.19 55.64
CA SER A 2 47.22 -14.61 54.32
C SER A 2 48.17 -15.12 53.31
N SER A 3 47.76 -15.23 52.03
CA SER A 3 48.61 -14.99 50.92
C SER A 3 47.78 -14.53 49.73
N LEU A 4 47.96 -13.26 49.44
CA LEU A 4 47.59 -12.55 48.21
C LEU A 4 48.45 -13.12 47.04
N LEU A 5 47.84 -13.37 45.89
CA LEU A 5 48.52 -13.57 44.63
C LEU A 5 48.06 -12.49 43.68
N GLU A 6 48.98 -11.61 43.36
CA GLU A 6 48.90 -10.58 42.34
C GLU A 6 48.85 -11.20 40.95
N ILE A 7 48.03 -10.64 40.08
CA ILE A 7 47.97 -10.95 38.63
C ILE A 7 48.49 -9.74 37.89
N PRO A 8 49.50 -9.89 37.00
CA PRO A 8 50.04 -8.77 36.24
C PRO A 8 49.19 -8.45 35.02
N THR A 9 48.99 -7.17 34.78
CA THR A 9 48.43 -6.54 33.58
C THR A 9 49.38 -6.67 32.39
N PRO A 10 48.89 -7.02 31.18
CA PRO A 10 49.69 -6.80 29.97
C PRO A 10 49.33 -5.48 29.30
N VAL A 11 50.40 -4.86 28.85
CA VAL A 11 50.54 -3.57 28.16
C VAL A 11 49.95 -3.62 26.74
N LEU A 12 49.36 -2.48 26.33
CA LEU A 12 48.89 -2.17 24.99
C LEU A 12 49.89 -2.54 23.85
N GLY A 13 49.34 -3.20 22.85
CA GLY A 13 49.90 -3.28 21.51
C GLY A 13 48.89 -2.78 20.49
N THR A 14 49.11 -1.59 19.97
CA THR A 14 48.35 -1.00 18.87
C THR A 14 48.66 -1.71 17.57
N THR A 15 47.63 -2.30 16.94
CA THR A 15 47.67 -2.56 15.49
C THR A 15 46.36 -2.04 14.89
N ASP A 16 46.52 -0.93 14.24
CA ASP A 16 45.55 -0.27 13.38
C ASP A 16 45.26 -1.15 12.17
N THR A 17 44.03 -1.75 12.11
CA THR A 17 43.54 -2.41 10.92
C THR A 17 42.27 -1.67 10.51
N THR A 18 42.52 -0.58 9.77
CA THR A 18 41.43 0.18 9.10
C THR A 18 40.85 -0.68 7.99
N VAL A 19 39.70 -1.33 8.26
CA VAL A 19 38.86 -1.90 7.23
C VAL A 19 38.11 -0.74 6.59
N ARG A 20 38.59 -0.28 5.43
CA ARG A 20 37.84 0.66 4.60
C ARG A 20 36.69 -0.07 3.94
N PHE A 21 35.48 0.16 4.45
CA PHE A 21 34.26 -0.06 3.67
C PHE A 21 34.20 1.01 2.59
N ALA A 22 34.17 0.56 1.33
CA ALA A 22 33.90 1.44 0.21
C ALA A 22 32.47 1.97 0.36
N GLN A 23 32.37 3.24 0.69
CA GLN A 23 31.16 4.03 0.70
C GLN A 23 30.81 4.31 -0.77
N GLY A 24 29.83 3.58 -1.30
CA GLY A 24 29.22 3.93 -2.56
C GLY A 24 28.32 5.14 -2.32
N ASP A 25 28.72 6.26 -2.86
CA ASP A 25 27.92 7.48 -2.88
C ASP A 25 26.67 7.24 -3.71
N GLY A 26 25.54 7.05 -3.02
CA GLY A 26 24.21 7.05 -3.58
C GLY A 26 23.46 8.26 -3.03
N ASP A 27 23.50 9.35 -3.78
CA ASP A 27 22.80 10.58 -3.48
C ASP A 27 21.31 10.34 -3.28
N CYS A 28 20.88 10.42 -2.02
CA CYS A 28 19.47 10.52 -1.60
C CYS A 28 19.07 12.01 -1.65
N PHE A 29 18.75 12.54 -2.83
CA PHE A 29 18.23 13.91 -2.94
C PHE A 29 16.75 13.94 -3.35
N ALA A 30 15.96 14.50 -2.42
CA ALA A 30 14.80 15.36 -2.60
C ALA A 30 13.55 14.80 -3.30
N PHE A 31 12.68 14.18 -2.52
CA PHE A 31 11.24 14.21 -2.77
C PHE A 31 10.50 14.88 -1.61
N ARG A 32 10.87 16.14 -1.30
CA ARG A 32 10.29 16.92 -0.18
C ARG A 32 8.92 17.53 -0.46
N GLY A 33 8.40 17.44 -1.66
CA GLY A 33 7.28 18.28 -2.06
C GLY A 33 5.97 17.58 -2.38
N LEU A 34 5.98 16.39 -2.99
CA LEU A 34 4.77 15.84 -3.56
C LEU A 34 3.89 15.05 -2.56
N GLU A 35 4.46 14.32 -1.63
CA GLU A 35 3.63 13.56 -0.68
C GLU A 35 2.95 14.44 0.37
N LYS A 36 3.61 15.50 0.87
CA LYS A 36 3.00 16.41 1.85
C LYS A 36 1.76 17.12 1.28
N ASN A 37 1.75 17.44 -0.01
CA ASN A 37 0.63 18.13 -0.63
C ASN A 37 -0.53 17.20 -0.98
N ILE A 38 -0.25 15.95 -1.36
CA ILE A 38 -1.31 15.02 -1.80
C ILE A 38 -2.21 14.58 -0.64
N TRP A 39 -1.66 14.44 0.57
CA TRP A 39 -2.46 14.07 1.76
C TRP A 39 -3.24 15.26 2.32
N MET A 40 -2.72 16.47 2.26
CA MET A 40 -3.41 17.68 2.72
C MET A 40 -4.54 18.12 1.78
N GLU A 41 -4.36 18.04 0.46
CA GLU A 41 -5.43 18.40 -0.50
C GLU A 41 -6.61 17.41 -0.46
N ALA A 42 -6.39 16.14 -0.15
CA ALA A 42 -7.48 15.17 0.01
C ALA A 42 -8.34 15.42 1.27
N GLN A 43 -7.82 16.11 2.28
CA GLN A 43 -8.59 16.51 3.46
C GLN A 43 -9.42 17.79 3.22
N ASP A 44 -8.91 18.75 2.45
CA ASP A 44 -9.62 20.00 2.16
C ASP A 44 -10.79 19.80 1.17
N ALA A 45 -10.75 18.81 0.31
CA ALA A 45 -11.83 18.51 -0.61
C ALA A 45 -13.08 17.89 0.06
N SER A 46 -12.99 17.45 1.32
CA SER A 46 -14.12 16.87 2.07
C SER A 46 -14.85 17.85 3.00
N LEU A 47 -14.30 19.07 3.18
CA LEU A 47 -14.91 20.12 3.99
C LEU A 47 -15.39 21.26 3.07
N GLY A 48 -16.56 21.04 2.45
CA GLY A 48 -17.28 22.09 1.77
C GLY A 48 -17.63 23.22 2.74
N LYS A 49 -16.91 24.32 2.69
CA LYS A 49 -17.28 25.55 3.36
C LYS A 49 -18.56 26.10 2.74
N SER A 50 -19.65 26.07 3.48
CA SER A 50 -20.83 26.85 3.23
C SER A 50 -20.57 28.28 3.69
N ASP A 51 -20.22 29.16 2.79
CA ASP A 51 -20.24 30.59 3.07
C ASP A 51 -21.68 31.10 2.95
N ALA A 52 -22.24 31.46 4.10
CA ALA A 52 -23.48 32.19 4.21
C ALA A 52 -23.25 33.66 3.82
N MET A 53 -23.97 34.15 2.83
CA MET A 53 -24.18 35.60 2.61
C MET A 53 -25.64 35.97 2.81
N PRO A 54 -25.91 37.17 3.37
CA PRO A 54 -27.22 37.51 3.91
C PRO A 54 -28.22 38.01 2.88
N ALA A 55 -29.47 37.71 3.21
CA ALA A 55 -30.65 38.15 2.48
C ALA A 55 -30.84 39.67 2.46
N LYS A 56 -31.26 40.22 1.35
CA LYS A 56 -32.32 41.25 1.29
C LYS A 56 -32.74 41.58 -0.16
N HIS A 57 -34.09 41.70 -0.28
CA HIS A 57 -34.89 42.34 -1.36
C HIS A 57 -35.08 41.51 -2.65
N ARG A 58 -36.28 41.29 -3.21
CA ARG A 58 -37.56 41.99 -3.12
C ARG A 58 -38.66 41.11 -3.72
N LEU A 59 -39.85 41.22 -3.13
CA LEU A 59 -41.13 40.83 -3.71
C LEU A 59 -41.37 41.43 -5.12
N GLU A 60 -42.02 40.67 -5.97
CA GLU A 60 -43.35 41.01 -6.50
C GLU A 60 -43.71 40.18 -7.74
N SER A 61 -44.89 39.58 -7.63
CA SER A 61 -46.00 39.58 -8.57
C SER A 61 -45.88 38.80 -9.90
N CYS A 62 -46.58 37.71 -9.99
CA CYS A 62 -47.72 37.67 -10.95
C CYS A 62 -48.62 36.45 -10.68
N LYS A 63 -49.83 36.73 -10.17
CA LYS A 63 -51.03 35.86 -10.20
C LYS A 63 -51.73 36.01 -11.53
N ARG A 64 -52.25 34.91 -12.08
CA ARG A 64 -53.41 34.69 -12.97
C ARG A 64 -53.08 33.55 -13.90
N GLY A 65 -53.91 32.55 -14.14
CA GLY A 65 -55.33 32.29 -13.93
C GLY A 65 -55.61 30.92 -14.52
N LEU A 66 -56.37 30.23 -13.87
CA LEU A 66 -57.72 29.72 -14.13
C LEU A 66 -57.89 28.59 -15.16
N ALA A 67 -58.56 27.58 -14.62
CA ALA A 67 -59.68 26.79 -15.11
C ALA A 67 -59.41 25.42 -15.75
N ALA A 68 -59.63 24.39 -14.94
CA ALA A 68 -60.67 23.37 -15.01
C ALA A 68 -60.93 22.70 -16.38
N PHE A 69 -60.63 21.38 -16.40
CA PHE A 69 -61.51 20.39 -17.05
C PHE A 69 -61.43 19.07 -16.32
N LEU A 70 -62.51 18.74 -15.61
CA LEU A 70 -62.82 17.41 -15.08
C LEU A 70 -63.30 16.50 -16.21
N ARG A 71 -62.82 15.28 -16.27
CA ARG A 71 -63.62 14.07 -16.61
C ARG A 71 -62.83 12.77 -16.34
N PRO A 72 -63.48 11.59 -16.24
CA PRO A 72 -63.23 10.68 -15.12
C PRO A 72 -62.54 9.35 -15.48
N ALA A 73 -62.08 8.71 -14.40
CA ALA A 73 -61.84 7.30 -14.15
C ALA A 73 -61.84 6.26 -15.29
N HIS A 74 -60.69 5.60 -15.47
CA HIS A 74 -60.69 4.15 -15.70
C HIS A 74 -59.53 3.57 -14.87
N LYS A 75 -59.92 2.69 -13.94
CA LYS A 75 -59.02 1.82 -13.18
C LYS A 75 -58.43 0.80 -14.15
N ILE A 76 -57.16 0.83 -14.38
CA ILE A 76 -56.39 -0.32 -14.87
C ILE A 76 -55.23 -0.49 -13.92
N SER A 77 -55.37 -1.48 -13.05
CA SER A 77 -54.30 -2.00 -12.21
C SER A 77 -53.38 -2.83 -13.10
N ALA A 78 -52.23 -2.30 -13.40
CA ALA A 78 -51.11 -3.10 -13.91
C ALA A 78 -49.93 -2.85 -12.98
N ALA A 79 -49.73 -3.74 -12.02
CA ALA A 79 -48.54 -3.83 -11.22
C ALA A 79 -47.39 -4.27 -12.13
N THR A 80 -46.74 -3.29 -12.75
CA THR A 80 -45.46 -3.51 -13.43
C THR A 80 -44.39 -3.57 -12.36
N PHE A 81 -44.03 -4.75 -11.96
CA PHE A 81 -42.86 -5.04 -11.12
C PHE A 81 -41.65 -4.73 -11.98
N VAL A 82 -41.13 -3.51 -11.90
CA VAL A 82 -39.82 -3.16 -12.48
C VAL A 82 -38.77 -3.79 -11.57
N LEU A 83 -38.36 -5.01 -11.94
CA LEU A 83 -37.18 -5.64 -11.39
C LEU A 83 -35.97 -4.83 -11.87
N CYS A 84 -35.53 -3.82 -11.10
CA CYS A 84 -34.26 -3.19 -11.29
C CYS A 84 -33.18 -4.22 -10.97
N LEU A 85 -32.78 -4.98 -11.98
CA LEU A 85 -31.53 -5.70 -11.99
C LEU A 85 -30.42 -4.64 -11.89
N LEU A 86 -29.89 -4.45 -10.68
CA LEU A 86 -28.63 -3.74 -10.47
C LEU A 86 -27.56 -4.57 -11.20
N HIS A 87 -27.34 -4.24 -12.45
CA HIS A 87 -26.18 -4.72 -13.17
C HIS A 87 -24.98 -4.02 -12.54
N THR A 88 -24.33 -4.66 -11.58
CA THR A 88 -22.95 -4.37 -11.30
C THR A 88 -22.18 -4.73 -12.57
N SER A 89 -21.83 -3.72 -13.37
CA SER A 89 -20.97 -3.93 -14.51
C SER A 89 -19.59 -4.36 -13.98
N THR A 90 -19.38 -5.66 -13.89
CA THR A 90 -18.05 -6.22 -13.73
C THR A 90 -17.27 -5.82 -14.99
N GLN A 91 -16.32 -4.93 -14.82
CA GLN A 91 -15.43 -4.54 -15.93
C GLN A 91 -14.58 -5.78 -16.26
N ALA A 92 -14.71 -6.29 -17.46
CA ALA A 92 -13.90 -7.42 -17.90
C ALA A 92 -12.42 -7.02 -17.86
N ALA A 93 -11.58 -7.90 -17.34
CA ALA A 93 -10.14 -7.68 -17.31
C ALA A 93 -9.59 -7.53 -18.76
N PRO A 94 -8.65 -6.61 -18.99
CA PRO A 94 -8.02 -6.49 -20.30
C PRO A 94 -7.23 -7.76 -20.64
N PRO A 95 -7.05 -8.09 -21.94
CA PRO A 95 -6.44 -9.35 -22.38
C PRO A 95 -5.01 -9.58 -21.86
N ASN A 96 -4.30 -8.51 -21.52
CA ASN A 96 -2.94 -8.54 -20.99
C ASN A 96 -2.87 -8.58 -19.44
N ALA A 97 -4.02 -8.49 -18.76
CA ALA A 97 -4.05 -8.61 -17.31
C ALA A 97 -3.75 -10.07 -16.91
N ILE A 98 -2.78 -10.20 -16.02
CA ILE A 98 -2.36 -11.48 -15.47
C ILE A 98 -2.91 -11.62 -14.06
N VAL A 99 -3.56 -12.75 -13.77
CA VAL A 99 -4.04 -13.06 -12.43
C VAL A 99 -2.83 -13.21 -11.49
N PRO A 100 -2.77 -12.46 -10.37
CA PRO A 100 -1.71 -12.63 -9.38
C PRO A 100 -1.68 -14.05 -8.83
N GLY A 101 -0.47 -14.60 -8.65
CA GLY A 101 -0.29 -16.02 -8.31
C GLY A 101 0.04 -16.91 -9.51
N THR A 102 -0.11 -16.37 -10.73
CA THR A 102 0.28 -17.10 -11.96
C THR A 102 1.80 -17.14 -12.10
N GLY A 103 2.32 -18.31 -12.47
CA GLY A 103 3.75 -18.51 -12.76
C GLY A 103 4.50 -19.27 -11.67
N VAL A 104 5.80 -18.99 -11.52
CA VAL A 104 6.68 -19.66 -10.56
C VAL A 104 6.80 -18.82 -9.29
N GLN A 105 6.50 -19.41 -8.16
CA GLN A 105 6.67 -18.77 -6.84
C GLN A 105 8.15 -18.58 -6.52
N LEU A 106 8.51 -17.40 -6.05
CA LEU A 106 9.83 -17.07 -5.54
C LEU A 106 9.85 -17.33 -4.02
N THR A 107 10.13 -18.55 -3.61
CA THR A 107 10.06 -19.01 -2.21
C THR A 107 11.04 -18.32 -1.26
N GLN A 108 12.03 -17.59 -1.80
CA GLN A 108 12.93 -16.76 -1.02
C GLN A 108 12.25 -15.52 -0.43
N VAL A 109 11.08 -15.12 -0.98
CA VAL A 109 10.35 -13.91 -0.67
C VAL A 109 8.97 -14.27 -0.13
N GLY A 110 8.43 -13.41 0.72
CA GLY A 110 7.18 -13.68 1.42
C GLY A 110 7.41 -14.50 2.68
N ASP A 111 6.35 -14.97 3.31
CA ASP A 111 6.40 -15.69 4.58
C ASP A 111 5.07 -16.44 4.78
N ASP A 112 5.08 -17.61 5.34
CA ASP A 112 3.88 -18.35 5.74
C ASP A 112 3.59 -18.26 7.25
N PHE A 113 4.54 -17.66 8.01
CA PHE A 113 4.47 -17.49 9.46
C PHE A 113 4.26 -18.77 10.27
N GLU A 114 4.56 -19.95 9.68
CA GLU A 114 4.38 -21.25 10.35
C GLU A 114 5.48 -21.57 11.35
N ASP A 115 6.65 -20.90 11.24
CA ASP A 115 7.73 -21.04 12.23
C ASP A 115 7.28 -20.50 13.58
N GLU A 116 7.15 -21.37 14.59
CA GLU A 116 6.79 -20.97 15.96
C GLU A 116 7.81 -19.99 16.58
N GLY A 117 9.06 -20.03 16.11
CA GLY A 117 10.12 -19.09 16.48
C GLY A 117 10.09 -17.78 15.71
N TRP A 118 9.07 -17.55 14.87
CA TRP A 118 8.97 -16.30 14.12
C TRP A 118 8.83 -15.09 15.06
N GLU A 119 9.74 -14.14 14.93
CA GLU A 119 9.79 -12.93 15.74
C GLU A 119 10.21 -11.74 14.89
N TYR A 120 9.66 -10.58 15.19
CA TYR A 120 10.15 -9.30 14.73
C TYR A 120 10.92 -8.60 15.85
N GLN A 121 12.12 -8.17 15.55
CA GLN A 121 13.00 -7.46 16.47
C GLN A 121 12.93 -5.95 16.18
N PRO A 122 12.09 -5.20 16.89
CA PRO A 122 12.02 -3.76 16.73
C PRO A 122 13.28 -3.11 17.31
N LEU A 123 13.81 -2.13 16.61
CA LEU A 123 14.89 -1.28 17.11
C LEU A 123 14.33 0.12 17.31
N ASN A 124 13.96 0.43 18.55
CA ASN A 124 13.36 1.69 18.93
C ASN A 124 14.42 2.75 19.30
N PRO A 125 14.13 4.04 19.06
CA PRO A 125 12.93 4.58 18.44
C PRO A 125 12.90 4.32 16.94
N LYS A 126 11.69 4.02 16.38
CA LYS A 126 11.51 3.79 14.94
C LYS A 126 11.81 5.02 14.10
N SER A 127 12.19 4.83 12.85
CA SER A 127 12.48 5.89 11.89
C SER A 127 11.22 6.65 11.47
N SER A 128 11.39 7.93 11.10
CA SER A 128 10.32 8.80 10.63
C SER A 128 10.83 9.86 9.63
N GLU A 129 11.75 9.46 8.74
CA GLU A 129 12.46 10.36 7.81
C GLU A 129 11.53 11.29 7.03
N ASP A 130 10.39 10.78 6.53
CA ASP A 130 9.42 11.58 5.77
C ASP A 130 8.75 12.69 6.60
N ILE A 131 8.84 12.64 7.93
CA ILE A 131 8.16 13.56 8.84
C ILE A 131 9.15 14.52 9.53
N ASP A 132 10.22 14.00 10.13
CA ASP A 132 11.20 14.76 10.89
C ASP A 132 12.64 14.68 10.35
N GLU A 133 12.82 14.08 9.16
CA GLU A 133 14.11 13.89 8.50
C GLU A 133 15.10 13.00 9.28
N GLN A 134 14.59 12.21 10.24
CA GLN A 134 15.41 11.34 11.07
C GLN A 134 15.35 9.87 10.61
N GLN A 135 16.48 9.37 10.14
CA GLN A 135 16.75 7.95 9.99
C GLN A 135 17.34 7.43 11.29
N ARG A 136 16.64 6.50 11.95
CA ARG A 136 17.09 5.89 13.19
C ARG A 136 17.58 4.48 12.90
N LEU A 137 18.89 4.35 12.76
CA LEU A 137 19.53 3.11 12.41
C LEU A 137 20.28 2.51 13.61
N PRO A 138 20.40 1.18 13.68
CA PRO A 138 19.95 0.18 12.70
C PRO A 138 18.42 0.00 12.71
N ALA A 139 17.85 -0.36 11.56
CA ALA A 139 16.41 -0.61 11.42
C ALA A 139 16.00 -1.97 12.00
N GLY A 140 14.77 -2.07 12.48
CA GLY A 140 14.16 -3.32 12.94
C GLY A 140 14.02 -4.34 11.80
N LYS A 141 14.07 -5.64 12.14
CA LYS A 141 13.93 -6.74 11.18
C LYS A 141 13.37 -8.00 11.81
N SER A 142 12.77 -8.87 10.99
CA SER A 142 12.39 -10.22 11.42
C SER A 142 13.62 -11.12 11.59
N VAL A 143 13.54 -12.10 12.50
CA VAL A 143 14.63 -13.05 12.76
C VAL A 143 15.02 -13.85 11.51
N ASN A 144 14.07 -14.17 10.64
CA ASN A 144 14.30 -14.86 9.38
C ASN A 144 14.79 -13.94 8.25
N GLY A 145 14.95 -12.63 8.52
CA GLY A 145 15.43 -11.64 7.57
C GLY A 145 14.52 -11.40 6.36
N ARG A 146 13.23 -11.83 6.43
CA ARG A 146 12.25 -11.65 5.34
C ARG A 146 11.53 -10.32 5.38
N TRP A 147 11.57 -9.63 6.54
CA TRP A 147 10.88 -8.36 6.79
C TRP A 147 11.81 -7.36 7.47
N TYR A 148 11.59 -6.09 7.19
CA TYR A 148 12.36 -5.01 7.79
C TYR A 148 11.53 -3.72 7.93
N GLU A 149 12.01 -2.81 8.75
CA GLU A 149 11.47 -1.48 8.97
C GLU A 149 11.77 -0.55 7.80
N GLY A 150 10.77 0.18 7.35
CA GLY A 150 10.99 1.30 6.43
C GLY A 150 11.57 2.52 7.15
N ILE A 151 12.71 3.05 6.68
CA ILE A 151 13.34 4.23 7.29
C ILE A 151 12.48 5.49 7.18
N LYS A 152 11.60 5.54 6.17
CA LYS A 152 10.74 6.69 5.91
C LYS A 152 9.60 6.85 6.92
N ARG A 153 9.02 5.72 7.33
CA ARG A 153 7.77 5.68 8.11
C ARG A 153 7.83 4.82 9.37
N GLY A 154 8.93 4.12 9.57
CA GLY A 154 9.06 3.21 10.70
C GLY A 154 8.30 1.89 10.52
N HIS A 155 8.21 1.12 11.60
CA HIS A 155 7.47 -0.15 11.67
C HIS A 155 6.23 -0.02 12.56
N PRO A 156 5.19 -0.86 12.41
CA PRO A 156 4.09 -0.93 13.36
C PRO A 156 4.59 -1.17 14.79
N ASP A 157 3.95 -0.54 15.78
CA ASP A 157 4.37 -0.66 17.19
C ASP A 157 4.25 -2.08 17.73
N VAL A 158 3.36 -2.88 17.15
CA VAL A 158 3.21 -4.30 17.43
C VAL A 158 3.28 -5.07 16.12
N VAL A 159 4.29 -5.94 16.00
CA VAL A 159 4.43 -6.93 14.94
C VAL A 159 4.74 -8.25 15.61
N LYS A 160 3.86 -9.24 15.50
CA LYS A 160 4.06 -10.55 16.13
C LYS A 160 3.29 -11.66 15.43
N ARG A 161 3.82 -12.88 15.52
CA ARG A 161 3.07 -14.08 15.17
C ARG A 161 1.91 -14.30 16.14
N VAL A 162 0.76 -14.68 15.60
CA VAL A 162 -0.43 -15.06 16.35
C VAL A 162 -1.01 -16.33 15.74
N PRO A 163 -1.83 -17.11 16.48
CA PRO A 163 -2.58 -18.20 15.87
C PRO A 163 -3.41 -17.69 14.70
N THR A 164 -3.46 -18.47 13.63
CA THR A 164 -4.27 -18.14 12.45
C THR A 164 -5.74 -18.02 12.87
N PRO A 165 -6.41 -16.88 12.58
CA PRO A 165 -7.83 -16.73 12.82
C PRO A 165 -8.67 -17.78 12.08
N GLU A 166 -9.84 -18.10 12.65
CA GLU A 166 -10.80 -19.03 12.07
C GLU A 166 -11.12 -18.69 10.60
N GLY A 167 -11.25 -19.71 9.76
CA GLY A 167 -11.47 -19.57 8.32
C GLY A 167 -10.22 -19.24 7.52
N GLY A 168 -9.03 -19.30 8.13
CA GLY A 168 -7.73 -19.17 7.45
C GLY A 168 -7.39 -20.38 6.57
N LEU A 169 -6.19 -20.36 6.00
CA LEU A 169 -5.70 -21.43 5.13
C LEU A 169 -5.69 -22.78 5.87
N GLU A 170 -6.09 -23.82 5.16
CA GLU A 170 -6.07 -25.18 5.72
C GLU A 170 -4.64 -25.56 6.15
N GLY A 171 -4.49 -25.98 7.39
CA GLY A 171 -3.20 -26.35 7.97
C GLY A 171 -2.37 -25.16 8.46
N SER A 172 -2.76 -23.91 8.23
CA SER A 172 -2.07 -22.77 8.81
C SER A 172 -2.27 -22.69 10.31
N THR A 173 -1.17 -22.54 11.04
CA THR A 173 -1.14 -22.42 12.51
C THR A 173 -0.70 -21.04 12.97
N GLY A 174 -0.14 -20.24 12.07
CA GLY A 174 0.43 -18.93 12.36
C GLY A 174 0.18 -17.89 11.30
N ALA A 175 -0.10 -16.67 11.76
CA ALA A 175 -0.27 -15.49 10.92
C ALA A 175 0.38 -14.27 11.62
N MET A 176 0.63 -13.20 10.88
CA MET A 176 1.29 -12.00 11.41
C MET A 176 0.28 -10.92 11.77
N LEU A 177 0.22 -10.57 13.05
CA LEU A 177 -0.52 -9.41 13.56
C LEU A 177 0.32 -8.14 13.49
N MET A 178 -0.30 -7.07 13.00
CA MET A 178 0.25 -5.71 13.00
C MET A 178 -0.75 -4.73 13.59
N LYS A 179 -0.29 -3.80 14.43
CA LYS A 179 -1.04 -2.63 14.85
C LYS A 179 -0.12 -1.52 15.36
N SER A 180 -0.60 -0.27 15.31
CA SER A 180 0.14 0.92 15.71
C SER A 180 -0.68 1.81 16.64
N LEU A 181 0.01 2.43 17.59
CA LEU A 181 -0.49 3.50 18.45
C LEU A 181 0.06 4.86 17.99
N GLN A 182 1.29 4.86 17.52
CA GLN A 182 2.01 6.04 17.06
C GLN A 182 2.60 5.77 15.67
N THR A 183 2.05 6.39 14.66
CA THR A 183 2.46 6.23 13.26
C THR A 183 3.26 7.43 12.73
N GLY A 184 3.52 8.39 13.58
CA GLY A 184 4.27 9.59 13.27
C GLY A 184 5.69 9.60 13.84
N ILE A 185 6.08 10.74 14.43
CA ILE A 185 7.35 10.88 15.14
C ILE A 185 7.25 10.15 16.49
N PRO A 186 8.20 9.28 16.84
CA PRO A 186 8.17 8.53 18.09
C PRO A 186 7.99 9.42 19.32
N ASN A 187 7.06 9.06 20.19
CA ASN A 187 6.68 9.78 21.42
C ASN A 187 6.18 11.24 21.18
N ARG A 188 5.77 11.55 19.95
CA ARG A 188 5.26 12.89 19.62
C ARG A 188 4.00 12.77 18.76
N PRO A 189 2.84 12.49 19.36
CA PRO A 189 1.57 12.41 18.64
C PRO A 189 1.27 13.71 17.89
N SER A 190 0.84 13.59 16.65
CA SER A 190 0.50 14.74 15.80
C SER A 190 -1.00 15.06 15.80
N GLY A 191 -1.83 14.08 16.15
CA GLY A 191 -3.29 14.16 16.01
C GLY A 191 -3.75 14.17 14.54
N THR A 192 -2.85 13.83 13.61
CA THR A 192 -3.15 13.70 12.17
C THR A 192 -2.85 12.28 11.71
N MET A 193 -3.58 11.86 10.69
CA MET A 193 -3.42 10.52 10.15
C MET A 193 -2.02 10.30 9.57
N HIS A 194 -1.33 9.29 10.08
CA HIS A 194 -0.05 8.79 9.58
C HIS A 194 -0.10 7.28 9.38
N GLN A 195 0.98 6.71 8.87
CA GLN A 195 1.14 5.28 8.63
C GLN A 195 2.52 4.80 9.07
N ASP A 196 2.59 3.55 9.46
CA ASP A 196 3.82 2.77 9.57
C ASP A 196 3.92 1.81 8.40
N ASP A 197 5.15 1.51 7.98
CA ASP A 197 5.44 0.64 6.83
C ASP A 197 6.13 -0.64 7.31
N PHE A 198 5.63 -1.80 6.88
CA PHE A 198 6.26 -3.08 7.14
C PHE A 198 6.63 -3.73 5.81
N ILE A 199 7.95 -3.84 5.53
CA ILE A 199 8.48 -4.05 4.18
C ILE A 199 9.02 -5.46 4.02
N ALA A 200 8.58 -6.16 2.96
CA ALA A 200 9.16 -7.44 2.55
C ALA A 200 10.57 -7.25 1.97
N ASN A 201 11.51 -8.10 2.38
CA ASN A 201 12.89 -8.02 1.95
C ASN A 201 13.11 -8.68 0.58
N VAL A 202 12.49 -8.13 -0.46
CA VAL A 202 12.54 -8.69 -1.83
C VAL A 202 13.88 -8.43 -2.48
N GLN A 203 14.25 -7.15 -2.58
CA GLN A 203 15.41 -6.71 -3.36
C GLN A 203 16.71 -7.35 -2.88
N TYR A 204 16.95 -7.40 -1.58
CA TYR A 204 18.15 -8.04 -1.03
C TYR A 204 18.15 -9.56 -1.27
N ARG A 205 17.01 -10.22 -1.09
CA ARG A 205 16.90 -11.68 -1.21
C ARG A 205 16.96 -12.18 -2.66
N LEU A 206 16.61 -11.34 -3.62
CA LEU A 206 16.68 -11.66 -5.06
C LEU A 206 17.92 -11.06 -5.74
N GLY A 207 18.72 -10.25 -5.02
CA GLY A 207 19.91 -9.61 -5.57
C GLY A 207 19.64 -8.39 -6.44
N GLY A 208 18.42 -7.83 -6.36
CA GLY A 208 18.02 -6.64 -7.11
C GLY A 208 16.53 -6.57 -7.39
N PRO A 209 16.05 -5.50 -8.04
CA PRO A 209 14.67 -5.37 -8.47
C PRO A 209 14.36 -6.33 -9.63
N VAL A 210 13.10 -6.77 -9.72
CA VAL A 210 12.63 -7.70 -10.74
C VAL A 210 12.05 -6.93 -11.92
N SER A 211 12.55 -7.20 -13.13
CA SER A 211 12.04 -6.56 -14.35
C SER A 211 10.59 -6.95 -14.62
N VAL A 212 9.76 -5.99 -15.07
CA VAL A 212 8.38 -6.27 -15.50
C VAL A 212 8.29 -7.21 -16.68
N ALA A 213 9.38 -7.39 -17.46
CA ALA A 213 9.44 -8.41 -18.50
C ALA A 213 9.22 -9.83 -17.96
N GLN A 214 9.41 -10.05 -16.65
CA GLN A 214 9.11 -11.29 -15.96
C GLN A 214 7.70 -11.34 -15.38
N THR A 215 6.90 -10.33 -15.61
CA THR A 215 5.54 -10.18 -15.10
C THR A 215 5.42 -10.56 -13.62
N PRO A 216 6.12 -9.83 -12.72
CA PRO A 216 6.04 -10.13 -11.30
C PRO A 216 4.61 -9.93 -10.79
N SER A 217 4.20 -10.76 -9.83
CA SER A 217 2.93 -10.61 -9.13
C SER A 217 3.07 -10.97 -7.65
N VAL A 218 2.22 -10.39 -6.83
CA VAL A 218 2.20 -10.60 -5.38
C VAL A 218 0.78 -10.86 -4.91
N THR A 219 0.63 -11.78 -3.96
CA THR A 219 -0.64 -12.10 -3.30
C THR A 219 -0.45 -12.06 -1.79
N THR A 220 -1.52 -11.85 -1.04
CA THR A 220 -1.56 -11.95 0.43
C THR A 220 -2.97 -12.23 0.89
N ARG A 221 -3.13 -12.90 2.02
CA ARG A 221 -4.40 -13.01 2.75
C ARG A 221 -4.40 -11.98 3.88
N VAL A 222 -5.50 -11.28 4.02
CA VAL A 222 -5.68 -10.27 5.07
C VAL A 222 -6.96 -10.58 5.83
N PHE A 223 -6.86 -10.72 7.13
CA PHE A 223 -8.02 -10.88 8.01
C PHE A 223 -8.51 -9.51 8.44
N LEU A 224 -9.75 -9.24 8.08
CA LEU A 224 -10.48 -8.04 8.47
C LEU A 224 -11.34 -8.37 9.71
N PRO A 225 -11.01 -7.81 10.89
CA PRO A 225 -11.84 -8.02 12.06
C PRO A 225 -13.23 -7.40 11.85
N PRO A 226 -14.24 -7.73 12.68
CA PRO A 226 -15.53 -7.09 12.61
C PRO A 226 -15.43 -5.56 12.58
N ILE A 227 -16.18 -4.88 11.71
CA ILE A 227 -16.09 -3.40 11.54
C ILE A 227 -16.31 -2.65 12.88
N ALA A 228 -17.03 -3.26 13.82
CA ALA A 228 -17.21 -2.71 15.17
C ALA A 228 -15.88 -2.52 15.94
N GLU A 229 -14.86 -3.30 15.60
CA GLU A 229 -13.52 -3.28 16.22
C GLU A 229 -12.53 -2.36 15.52
N TRP A 230 -12.91 -1.78 14.38
CA TRP A 230 -12.03 -0.88 13.63
C TRP A 230 -11.88 0.46 14.34
N GLU A 231 -10.73 1.09 14.18
CA GLU A 231 -10.56 2.49 14.55
C GLU A 231 -11.64 3.35 13.90
N LYS A 232 -12.38 4.12 14.72
CA LYS A 232 -13.58 4.87 14.28
C LYS A 232 -13.23 6.17 13.55
N ARG A 233 -12.32 6.10 12.62
CA ARG A 233 -11.84 7.19 11.79
C ARG A 233 -12.13 6.88 10.32
N SER A 234 -12.59 7.88 9.57
CA SER A 234 -12.73 7.78 8.12
C SER A 234 -11.37 7.87 7.43
N GLY A 235 -11.26 7.21 6.28
CA GLY A 235 -10.05 7.15 5.47
C GLY A 235 -9.36 5.77 5.49
N PRO A 236 -8.12 5.69 4.99
CA PRO A 236 -7.35 4.45 4.97
C PRO A 236 -7.13 3.90 6.38
N GLN A 237 -7.26 2.60 6.53
CA GLN A 237 -6.99 1.87 7.76
C GLN A 237 -5.77 0.96 7.59
N PHE A 238 -5.66 0.36 6.41
CA PHE A 238 -4.60 -0.57 6.04
C PHE A 238 -4.32 -0.48 4.55
N ALA A 239 -3.11 -0.81 4.12
CA ALA A 239 -2.83 -0.97 2.71
C ALA A 239 -1.86 -2.12 2.41
N PHE A 240 -2.09 -2.76 1.26
CA PHE A 240 -1.14 -3.64 0.59
C PHE A 240 -0.59 -2.93 -0.63
N ARG A 241 0.72 -2.64 -0.61
CA ARG A 241 1.37 -1.79 -1.61
C ARG A 241 2.63 -2.43 -2.16
N ALA A 242 3.12 -1.87 -3.26
CA ALA A 242 4.42 -2.20 -3.84
C ALA A 242 5.26 -0.94 -4.00
N ALA A 243 6.59 -1.10 -3.97
CA ALA A 243 7.53 -0.10 -4.45
C ALA A 243 8.02 -0.53 -5.83
N ILE A 244 7.83 0.33 -6.81
CA ILE A 244 8.23 0.07 -8.21
C ILE A 244 9.04 1.23 -8.76
N GLU A 245 9.89 0.93 -9.73
CA GLU A 245 10.76 1.90 -10.37
C GLU A 245 10.30 2.17 -11.80
N THR A 246 10.47 3.41 -12.20
CA THR A 246 10.34 3.88 -13.59
C THR A 246 11.49 4.82 -13.92
N THR A 247 11.76 5.00 -15.19
CA THR A 247 12.72 5.98 -15.69
C THR A 247 11.96 7.22 -16.17
N ILE A 248 12.28 8.37 -15.61
CA ILE A 248 11.72 9.66 -16.03
C ILE A 248 12.81 10.55 -16.63
N GLN A 249 12.39 11.44 -17.50
CA GLN A 249 13.28 12.47 -18.07
C GLN A 249 13.25 13.71 -17.17
N GLU A 250 14.35 14.02 -16.49
CA GLU A 250 14.50 15.23 -15.69
C GLU A 250 15.33 16.27 -16.47
N THR A 251 14.72 17.44 -16.74
CA THR A 251 15.43 18.55 -17.37
C THR A 251 15.84 19.56 -16.30
N LYS A 252 17.13 19.71 -16.06
CA LYS A 252 17.67 20.75 -15.18
C LYS A 252 18.23 21.90 -16.03
N THR A 253 17.73 23.11 -15.78
CA THR A 253 18.27 24.31 -16.42
C THR A 253 19.49 24.76 -15.64
N ASN A 254 20.69 24.48 -16.15
CA ASN A 254 21.90 25.12 -15.70
C ASN A 254 21.99 26.49 -16.35
N PHE A 255 22.82 27.39 -15.76
CA PHE A 255 22.94 28.83 -16.12
C PHE A 255 22.96 29.15 -17.63
N LEU A 256 23.35 28.21 -18.49
CA LEU A 256 23.48 28.43 -19.93
C LEU A 256 22.64 27.52 -20.83
N PHE A 257 22.34 26.28 -20.43
CA PHE A 257 21.62 25.33 -21.28
C PHE A 257 20.79 24.34 -20.46
N PRO A 258 19.57 23.95 -20.94
CA PRO A 258 18.82 22.85 -20.37
C PRO A 258 19.54 21.53 -20.65
N VAL A 259 19.76 20.72 -19.62
CA VAL A 259 20.31 19.36 -19.71
C VAL A 259 19.25 18.38 -19.28
N THR A 260 18.85 17.49 -20.17
CA THR A 260 17.90 16.41 -19.88
C THR A 260 18.69 15.14 -19.57
N ARG A 261 18.35 14.49 -18.47
CA ARG A 261 18.95 13.22 -18.03
C ARG A 261 17.85 12.25 -17.63
N ASP A 262 18.13 10.96 -17.84
CA ASP A 262 17.30 9.91 -17.28
C ASP A 262 17.51 9.87 -15.76
N LYS A 263 16.40 9.79 -15.03
CA LYS A 263 16.36 9.68 -13.58
C LYS A 263 15.49 8.49 -13.20
N GLU A 264 15.98 7.67 -12.31
CA GLU A 264 15.15 6.64 -11.69
C GLU A 264 14.20 7.27 -10.67
N GLU A 265 12.94 6.87 -10.76
CA GLU A 265 11.87 7.35 -9.89
C GLU A 265 11.18 6.16 -9.25
N ILE A 266 10.98 6.23 -7.92
CA ILE A 266 10.28 5.20 -7.17
C ILE A 266 8.90 5.71 -6.82
N TYR A 267 7.88 4.86 -7.03
CA TYR A 267 6.51 5.18 -6.68
C TYR A 267 5.79 3.95 -6.11
N TRP A 268 4.62 4.18 -5.47
CA TRP A 268 4.03 3.20 -4.58
C TRP A 268 2.56 2.91 -4.92
N PRO A 269 2.29 2.09 -5.97
CA PRO A 269 0.96 1.57 -6.22
C PRO A 269 0.45 0.74 -5.04
N GLY A 270 -0.87 0.62 -4.93
CA GLY A 270 -1.44 -0.24 -3.90
C GLY A 270 -2.95 -0.17 -3.77
N MET A 271 -3.44 -1.08 -2.95
CA MET A 271 -4.82 -1.18 -2.51
C MET A 271 -4.91 -0.76 -1.05
N PHE A 272 -5.86 0.11 -0.74
CA PHE A 272 -6.12 0.62 0.61
C PHE A 272 -7.47 0.10 1.07
N ILE A 273 -7.53 -0.48 2.24
CA ILE A 273 -8.77 -0.79 2.96
C ILE A 273 -9.17 0.48 3.70
N CYS A 274 -10.32 1.06 3.32
CA CYS A 274 -10.79 2.34 3.82
C CYS A 274 -12.10 2.17 4.58
N LEU A 275 -12.32 3.05 5.56
CA LEU A 275 -13.57 3.19 6.29
C LEU A 275 -14.16 4.58 6.04
N GLU A 276 -15.47 4.66 5.78
CA GLU A 276 -16.27 5.86 5.96
C GLU A 276 -17.07 5.67 7.26
N SER A 277 -16.53 6.22 8.34
CA SER A 277 -17.14 6.05 9.67
C SER A 277 -18.39 6.89 9.82
N LYS A 278 -19.48 6.27 10.29
CA LYS A 278 -20.73 6.97 10.63
C LYS A 278 -20.53 8.07 11.67
N HIS A 279 -19.49 7.97 12.50
CA HIS A 279 -19.16 8.98 13.49
C HIS A 279 -18.59 10.27 12.89
N GLN A 280 -18.03 10.19 11.66
CA GLN A 280 -17.44 11.32 10.95
C GLN A 280 -18.15 11.67 9.65
N THR A 281 -19.14 10.87 9.26
CA THR A 281 -19.92 11.08 8.04
C THR A 281 -21.40 11.18 8.40
N LYS A 282 -22.25 11.59 7.45
CA LYS A 282 -23.70 11.62 7.63
C LYS A 282 -24.38 10.26 7.32
N LYS A 283 -23.60 9.18 7.24
CA LYS A 283 -24.10 7.84 6.93
C LYS A 283 -24.72 7.20 8.18
N GLU A 284 -25.74 6.39 7.98
CA GLU A 284 -26.39 5.63 9.08
C GLU A 284 -25.47 4.51 9.61
N HIS A 285 -24.64 3.95 8.71
CA HIS A 285 -23.75 2.82 9.03
C HIS A 285 -22.33 3.09 8.58
N ASP A 286 -21.38 2.45 9.25
CA ASP A 286 -19.99 2.39 8.80
C ASP A 286 -19.95 1.68 7.43
N TYR A 287 -19.14 2.20 6.50
CA TYR A 287 -19.01 1.67 5.15
C TYR A 287 -17.52 1.46 4.83
N ALA A 288 -17.15 0.20 4.60
CA ALA A 288 -15.79 -0.16 4.23
C ALA A 288 -15.69 -0.45 2.72
N TYR A 289 -14.54 -0.13 2.13
CA TYR A 289 -14.29 -0.34 0.70
C TYR A 289 -12.80 -0.41 0.38
N ILE A 290 -12.48 -0.99 -0.77
CA ILE A 290 -11.13 -0.97 -1.31
C ILE A 290 -10.95 0.29 -2.15
N ARG A 291 -9.83 0.99 -1.97
CA ARG A 291 -9.41 2.13 -2.74
C ARG A 291 -8.07 1.83 -3.40
N ILE A 292 -7.91 2.21 -4.66
CA ILE A 292 -6.73 1.87 -5.45
C ILE A 292 -6.05 3.14 -5.91
N ARG A 293 -4.73 3.21 -5.75
CA ARG A 293 -3.92 4.30 -6.26
C ARG A 293 -3.96 4.29 -7.79
N SER A 294 -4.40 5.39 -8.38
CA SER A 294 -4.74 5.47 -9.80
C SER A 294 -3.86 6.49 -10.54
N ASP A 295 -4.33 7.66 -10.85
CA ASP A 295 -3.85 8.54 -11.89
C ASP A 295 -2.62 9.41 -11.52
N ARG A 296 -2.22 10.29 -12.47
CA ARG A 296 -1.12 11.26 -12.32
C ARG A 296 -1.28 12.22 -11.16
N ARG A 297 -2.50 12.55 -10.78
CA ARG A 297 -2.81 13.51 -9.70
C ARG A 297 -2.86 12.81 -8.35
N GLY A 298 -2.63 11.48 -8.31
CA GLY A 298 -2.81 10.68 -7.11
C GLY A 298 -4.29 10.51 -6.73
N ILE A 299 -5.21 10.79 -7.66
CA ILE A 299 -6.64 10.49 -7.47
C ILE A 299 -6.77 8.98 -7.39
N ASP A 300 -7.49 8.52 -6.38
CA ASP A 300 -7.68 7.12 -6.13
C ASP A 300 -8.95 6.62 -6.82
N PHE A 301 -8.88 5.40 -7.36
CA PHE A 301 -10.03 4.69 -7.88
C PHE A 301 -10.79 4.07 -6.71
N LYS A 302 -12.10 4.34 -6.60
CA LYS A 302 -12.97 3.67 -5.62
C LYS A 302 -13.34 2.30 -6.16
N GLY A 303 -12.78 1.28 -5.54
CA GLY A 303 -13.06 -0.11 -5.85
C GLY A 303 -14.28 -0.67 -5.12
N PRO A 304 -14.37 -2.00 -4.98
CA PRO A 304 -15.54 -2.67 -4.41
C PRO A 304 -15.76 -2.34 -2.94
N ALA A 305 -17.02 -2.41 -2.52
CA ALA A 305 -17.40 -2.41 -1.11
C ALA A 305 -16.89 -3.69 -0.40
N ILE A 306 -16.54 -3.54 0.86
CA ILE A 306 -16.26 -4.66 1.76
C ILE A 306 -17.54 -4.93 2.54
N GLU A 307 -18.35 -5.86 2.05
CA GLU A 307 -19.65 -6.20 2.64
C GLU A 307 -19.52 -7.25 3.74
N THR A 308 -18.44 -8.05 3.69
CA THR A 308 -18.15 -9.10 4.66
C THR A 308 -16.78 -8.92 5.25
N THR A 309 -16.63 -9.09 6.55
CA THR A 309 -15.36 -9.17 7.27
C THR A 309 -14.84 -10.61 7.30
N GLY A 310 -13.69 -10.85 7.93
CA GLY A 310 -12.99 -12.13 7.86
C GLY A 310 -11.87 -12.07 6.83
N TRP A 311 -11.48 -13.21 6.29
CA TRP A 311 -10.38 -13.30 5.35
C TRP A 311 -10.71 -12.70 3.97
N TRP A 312 -9.72 -12.04 3.40
CA TRP A 312 -9.71 -11.54 2.02
C TRP A 312 -8.40 -11.88 1.35
N THR A 313 -8.46 -12.29 0.10
CA THR A 313 -7.28 -12.46 -0.77
C THR A 313 -7.12 -11.23 -1.64
N LEU A 314 -5.94 -10.59 -1.55
CA LEU A 314 -5.55 -9.43 -2.33
C LEU A 314 -4.39 -9.77 -3.24
N GLY A 315 -4.33 -9.17 -4.43
CA GLY A 315 -3.22 -9.38 -5.35
C GLY A 315 -2.97 -8.23 -6.31
N MET A 316 -1.72 -8.09 -6.71
CA MET A 316 -1.27 -7.16 -7.75
C MET A 316 -0.38 -7.88 -8.73
N SER A 317 -0.55 -7.61 -10.03
CA SER A 317 0.40 -8.04 -11.07
C SER A 317 0.89 -6.85 -11.89
N PHE A 318 2.12 -6.95 -12.40
CA PHE A 318 2.84 -5.89 -13.10
C PHE A 318 3.25 -6.42 -14.46
N THR A 319 2.66 -5.88 -15.53
CA THR A 319 2.84 -6.39 -16.87
C THR A 319 3.85 -5.60 -17.69
N PRO A 320 4.44 -6.19 -18.77
CA PRO A 320 5.48 -5.54 -19.56
C PRO A 320 5.08 -4.21 -20.22
N ASP A 321 3.78 -3.94 -20.35
CA ASP A 321 3.28 -2.64 -20.81
C ASP A 321 3.34 -1.55 -19.71
N GLY A 322 3.80 -1.94 -18.50
CA GLY A 322 3.97 -1.05 -17.35
C GLY A 322 2.70 -0.79 -16.55
N MET A 323 1.59 -1.49 -16.85
CA MET A 323 0.36 -1.42 -16.06
C MET A 323 0.46 -2.21 -14.77
N VAL A 324 -0.32 -1.78 -13.79
CA VAL A 324 -0.56 -2.51 -12.54
C VAL A 324 -2.03 -2.96 -12.53
N HIS A 325 -2.24 -4.25 -12.34
CA HIS A 325 -3.56 -4.88 -12.30
C HIS A 325 -3.87 -5.28 -10.86
N TYR A 326 -5.09 -4.99 -10.41
CA TYR A 326 -5.51 -5.16 -9.02
C TYR A 326 -6.66 -6.16 -8.94
N TYR A 327 -6.53 -7.08 -7.99
CA TYR A 327 -7.48 -8.16 -7.75
C TYR A 327 -7.78 -8.26 -6.25
N ALA A 328 -9.03 -8.53 -5.91
CA ALA A 328 -9.42 -8.83 -4.54
C ALA A 328 -10.73 -9.61 -4.49
N LYS A 329 -10.83 -10.52 -3.52
CA LYS A 329 -12.06 -11.22 -3.18
C LYS A 329 -12.16 -11.54 -1.70
N PRO A 330 -13.36 -11.72 -1.14
CA PRO A 330 -13.53 -12.34 0.17
C PRO A 330 -13.10 -13.80 0.14
N GLY A 331 -12.58 -14.27 1.28
CA GLY A 331 -12.10 -15.64 1.47
C GLY A 331 -10.60 -15.80 1.22
N ILE A 332 -10.14 -17.05 1.32
CA ILE A 332 -8.73 -17.46 1.29
C ILE A 332 -8.30 -18.07 -0.05
N ASP A 333 -9.25 -18.37 -0.92
CA ASP A 333 -8.98 -19.05 -2.19
C ASP A 333 -8.07 -18.21 -3.10
N GLU A 334 -7.35 -18.89 -3.99
CA GLU A 334 -6.55 -18.24 -5.01
C GLU A 334 -7.40 -17.32 -5.89
N LEU A 335 -6.79 -16.21 -6.32
CA LEU A 335 -7.43 -15.25 -7.21
C LEU A 335 -7.70 -15.86 -8.60
N THR A 336 -8.77 -15.41 -9.21
CA THR A 336 -9.19 -15.77 -10.56
C THR A 336 -9.39 -14.52 -11.42
N GLN A 337 -9.71 -14.69 -12.68
CA GLN A 337 -10.02 -13.57 -13.58
C GLN A 337 -11.25 -12.78 -13.13
N ASP A 338 -12.20 -13.43 -12.46
CA ASP A 338 -13.44 -12.80 -11.98
C ASP A 338 -13.22 -11.87 -10.79
N ASP A 339 -12.07 -11.98 -10.11
CA ASP A 339 -11.70 -11.15 -8.96
C ASP A 339 -10.98 -9.85 -9.38
N TYR A 340 -10.95 -9.57 -10.69
CA TYR A 340 -10.36 -8.37 -11.26
C TYR A 340 -11.13 -7.10 -10.85
N ILE A 341 -10.40 -6.07 -10.44
CA ILE A 341 -10.97 -4.78 -10.06
C ILE A 341 -10.69 -3.72 -11.13
N THR A 342 -9.41 -3.48 -11.41
CA THR A 342 -8.99 -2.44 -12.37
C THR A 342 -7.53 -2.60 -12.76
N SER A 343 -7.16 -1.93 -13.85
CA SER A 343 -5.76 -1.74 -14.30
C SER A 343 -5.45 -0.27 -14.36
N GLN A 344 -4.30 0.14 -13.81
CA GLN A 344 -3.92 1.53 -13.69
C GLN A 344 -2.46 1.78 -14.08
N TYR A 345 -2.15 3.02 -14.41
CA TYR A 345 -0.79 3.58 -14.39
C TYR A 345 -0.69 4.51 -13.18
N PRO A 346 -0.39 3.98 -11.97
CA PRO A 346 -0.37 4.80 -10.77
C PRO A 346 0.58 5.98 -10.92
N TYR A 347 0.13 7.17 -10.51
CA TYR A 347 0.84 8.44 -10.72
C TYR A 347 1.12 8.79 -12.19
N GLY A 348 0.53 8.05 -13.14
CA GLY A 348 0.78 8.17 -14.57
C GLY A 348 2.11 7.58 -15.03
N TYR A 349 2.78 6.81 -14.18
CA TYR A 349 4.03 6.16 -14.48
C TYR A 349 3.83 4.73 -14.98
N ARG A 350 4.77 4.27 -15.81
CA ARG A 350 4.85 2.86 -16.21
C ARG A 350 5.78 2.14 -15.25
N CYS A 351 5.37 0.99 -14.76
CA CYS A 351 6.26 0.11 -14.03
C CYS A 351 7.33 -0.47 -14.97
N GLU A 352 8.59 -0.35 -14.62
CA GLU A 352 9.72 -0.97 -15.32
C GLU A 352 10.35 -2.08 -14.49
N ARG A 353 10.45 -1.87 -13.17
CA ARG A 353 11.04 -2.81 -12.23
C ARG A 353 10.26 -2.84 -10.93
N PHE A 354 10.02 -4.03 -10.42
CA PHE A 354 9.41 -4.27 -9.12
C PHE A 354 10.50 -4.39 -8.06
N ARG A 355 10.45 -3.55 -7.02
CA ARG A 355 11.45 -3.56 -5.93
C ARG A 355 11.02 -4.43 -4.76
N THR A 356 9.82 -4.19 -4.25
CA THR A 356 9.29 -4.88 -3.08
C THR A 356 7.79 -4.66 -2.94
N PHE A 357 7.18 -5.38 -2.02
CA PHE A 357 5.84 -5.10 -1.52
C PHE A 357 5.88 -4.85 0.00
N PHE A 358 4.84 -4.23 0.52
CA PHE A 358 4.79 -3.84 1.92
C PHE A 358 3.36 -3.59 2.39
N TYR A 359 3.20 -3.53 3.70
CA TYR A 359 1.96 -3.19 4.36
C TYR A 359 2.06 -1.82 5.00
N ASN A 360 0.95 -1.07 4.99
CA ASN A 360 0.80 0.13 5.80
C ASN A 360 -0.24 -0.15 6.89
N VAL A 361 0.10 0.19 8.12
CA VAL A 361 -0.84 0.28 9.23
C VAL A 361 -1.06 1.75 9.52
N VAL A 362 -2.30 2.20 9.45
CA VAL A 362 -2.66 3.62 9.51
C VAL A 362 -3.48 3.90 10.75
N ASN A 363 -3.19 4.98 11.47
CA ASN A 363 -4.03 5.45 12.56
C ASN A 363 -4.06 6.99 12.65
N SER A 364 -4.80 7.50 13.64
CA SER A 364 -4.97 8.94 13.90
C SER A 364 -3.75 9.61 14.52
N ASP A 365 -2.75 8.85 14.93
CA ASP A 365 -1.55 9.35 15.65
C ASP A 365 -1.88 10.33 16.79
N ASP A 366 -2.93 10.02 17.56
CA ASP A 366 -3.37 10.81 18.72
C ASP A 366 -2.67 10.40 20.03
N GLY A 367 -1.84 9.37 19.98
CA GLY A 367 -1.10 8.80 21.10
C GLY A 367 -1.96 8.02 22.10
N LYS A 368 -3.24 7.75 21.79
CA LYS A 368 -4.22 7.10 22.68
C LYS A 368 -4.99 5.99 21.98
N THR A 369 -5.35 6.21 20.71
CA THR A 369 -6.18 5.30 19.95
C THR A 369 -5.31 4.37 19.13
N TRP A 370 -5.43 3.06 19.39
CA TRP A 370 -4.77 2.06 18.57
C TRP A 370 -5.43 1.95 17.20
N SER A 371 -4.62 1.72 16.18
CA SER A 371 -5.13 1.28 14.88
C SER A 371 -5.97 0.00 15.02
N THR A 372 -6.78 -0.29 14.03
CA THR A 372 -7.35 -1.63 13.84
C THR A 372 -6.21 -2.68 13.88
N SER A 373 -6.49 -3.84 14.48
CA SER A 373 -5.56 -4.98 14.48
C SER A 373 -5.66 -5.70 13.13
N TRP A 374 -4.60 -5.62 12.32
CA TRP A 374 -4.54 -6.27 11.01
C TRP A 374 -3.74 -7.55 11.10
N ILE A 375 -4.27 -8.63 10.56
CA ILE A 375 -3.58 -9.91 10.49
C ILE A 375 -3.40 -10.26 9.02
N VAL A 376 -2.18 -10.65 8.65
CA VAL A 376 -1.87 -11.10 7.29
C VAL A 376 -1.28 -12.50 7.34
N ASP A 377 -1.53 -13.26 6.28
CA ASP A 377 -1.02 -14.60 6.10
C ASP A 377 -0.58 -14.83 4.67
N ASP A 378 0.40 -15.69 4.52
CA ASP A 378 0.83 -16.29 3.26
C ASP A 378 1.10 -15.28 2.13
N PRO A 379 1.82 -14.15 2.40
CA PRO A 379 2.26 -13.26 1.33
C PRO A 379 3.27 -13.98 0.43
N LYS A 380 2.97 -14.02 -0.86
CA LYS A 380 3.76 -14.71 -1.88
C LYS A 380 4.10 -13.80 -3.05
N MET A 381 5.22 -14.07 -3.68
CA MET A 381 5.64 -13.42 -4.93
C MET A 381 5.84 -14.46 -6.03
N TYR A 382 5.41 -14.11 -7.24
CA TYR A 382 5.52 -14.97 -8.42
C TYR A 382 6.11 -14.22 -9.59
N VAL A 383 6.71 -14.97 -10.53
CA VAL A 383 7.14 -14.45 -11.82
C VAL A 383 6.72 -15.40 -12.94
N ILE A 384 6.38 -14.86 -14.09
CA ILE A 384 6.24 -15.63 -15.33
C ILE A 384 7.60 -15.58 -16.00
N GLN A 385 8.29 -16.70 -16.06
CA GLN A 385 9.54 -16.81 -16.80
C GLN A 385 9.24 -16.57 -18.29
N GLY A 386 9.56 -15.37 -18.76
CA GLY A 386 9.53 -15.08 -20.19
C GLY A 386 10.41 -16.08 -20.92
N GLN A 387 9.99 -16.53 -22.10
CA GLN A 387 10.88 -17.24 -23.02
C GLN A 387 12.14 -16.39 -23.13
N ARG A 388 13.32 -16.97 -22.80
CA ARG A 388 14.63 -16.34 -23.04
C ARG A 388 14.58 -15.73 -24.42
N ALA A 389 14.68 -14.40 -24.52
CA ALA A 389 14.86 -13.75 -25.80
C ALA A 389 15.99 -14.50 -26.51
N ALA A 390 15.64 -15.12 -27.64
CA ALA A 390 16.59 -15.89 -28.42
C ALA A 390 17.84 -15.03 -28.57
N GLN A 391 18.98 -15.52 -28.08
CA GLN A 391 20.25 -14.84 -28.19
C GLN A 391 20.42 -14.45 -29.64
N ARG A 392 20.43 -13.14 -29.94
CA ARG A 392 20.81 -12.65 -31.27
C ARG A 392 22.19 -13.28 -31.56
N PRO A 393 22.31 -14.03 -32.65
CA PRO A 393 23.61 -14.57 -33.03
C PRO A 393 24.59 -13.39 -33.14
N ALA A 394 25.76 -13.54 -32.56
CA ALA A 394 26.81 -12.56 -32.67
C ALA A 394 27.07 -12.26 -34.15
N PRO A 395 27.29 -11.00 -34.56
CA PRO A 395 27.61 -10.67 -35.93
C PRO A 395 28.95 -11.35 -36.29
N THR A 396 28.88 -12.29 -37.23
CA THR A 396 30.03 -12.92 -37.84
C THR A 396 30.82 -11.81 -38.57
N GLY A 397 31.82 -11.27 -37.93
CA GLY A 397 32.74 -10.32 -38.53
C GLY A 397 33.57 -11.01 -39.61
N THR A 398 33.24 -10.77 -40.85
CA THR A 398 34.09 -11.11 -41.98
C THR A 398 35.28 -10.15 -41.96
N ARG A 399 36.42 -10.64 -41.52
CA ARG A 399 37.70 -9.94 -41.77
C ARG A 399 37.98 -9.97 -43.28
N ARG A 400 38.16 -8.84 -43.89
CA ARG A 400 38.92 -8.62 -45.12
C ARG A 400 40.13 -7.78 -44.77
#